data_6a6dac275a6d6e109eb0606131b2558d
#
_entry.id   6a6dac275a6d6e109eb0606131b2558d
#
_cell.length_a   1.000
_cell.length_b   1.000
_cell.length_c   1.000
_cell.angle_alpha   90.00
_cell.angle_beta   90.00
_cell.angle_gamma   90.00
#
_symmetry.space_group_name_H-M   'P 1'
#
loop_
_entity.id
_entity.type
_entity.pdbx_description
1 polymer ?
#
loop_
_entity_poly.entity_id
_entity_poly.type
_entity_poly.pdbx_seq_one_letter_code
_entity_poly.pdbx_strand_id
1 'polypeptide(L)'
;SVSNQILAYAETETSLFHAGILESGTSLTSTFPPISTAYQAHFETVVNQTGCASASNALTCLRGLSLDAFNSSASAFSWNPVIDGELISDYPSKVFAAGNYVKVPLLIGGARASLLSLSNGPS
;
A
#
# COMPACT_ATOMS: atom_id res chain seq x y z
N SER A 1 -4.15 5.20 3.12
CA SER A 1 -2.93 5.29 3.94
C SER A 1 -3.19 5.17 5.44
N VAL A 2 -4.08 5.96 6.06
CA VAL A 2 -4.40 5.88 7.51
C VAL A 2 -4.82 4.45 7.91
N SER A 3 -5.70 3.84 7.15
CA SER A 3 -6.17 2.48 7.41
C SER A 3 -5.04 1.44 7.42
N ASN A 4 -4.00 1.62 6.58
CA ASN A 4 -2.84 0.72 6.58
C ASN A 4 -1.98 0.89 7.85
N GLN A 5 -1.89 2.10 8.40
CA GLN A 5 -1.20 2.34 9.68
C GLN A 5 -1.94 1.70 10.86
N ILE A 6 -3.26 1.59 10.79
CA ILE A 6 -4.07 0.89 11.80
C ILE A 6 -3.81 -0.63 11.77
N LEU A 7 -3.48 -1.19 10.60
CA LEU A 7 -3.14 -2.60 10.42
C LEU A 7 -1.66 -2.90 10.68
N ALA A 8 -0.79 -1.91 10.43
CA ALA A 8 0.65 -2.09 10.52
C ALA A 8 1.08 -2.32 11.96
N TYR A 9 1.87 -3.37 12.19
CA TYR A 9 2.43 -3.71 13.51
C TYR A 9 1.38 -3.80 14.64
N ALA A 10 0.15 -4.15 14.32
CA ALA A 10 -1.01 -4.06 15.22
C ALA A 10 -0.84 -4.74 16.59
N GLU A 11 0.02 -5.75 16.66
CA GLU A 11 0.29 -6.48 17.90
C GLU A 11 1.42 -5.89 18.74
N THR A 12 2.25 -5.01 18.17
CA THR A 12 3.50 -4.57 18.81
C THR A 12 3.56 -3.09 19.13
N GLU A 13 2.83 -2.23 18.42
CA GLU A 13 2.98 -0.78 18.57
C GLU A 13 1.63 -0.04 18.56
N THR A 14 1.16 0.32 19.74
CA THR A 14 -0.13 1.01 19.93
C THR A 14 -0.01 2.49 20.31
N SER A 15 1.21 3.00 20.49
CA SER A 15 1.47 4.33 21.04
C SER A 15 1.69 5.43 20.00
N LEU A 16 1.75 5.10 18.70
CA LEU A 16 2.13 6.05 17.66
C LEU A 16 1.06 7.11 17.36
N PHE A 17 -0.21 6.81 17.64
CA PHE A 17 -1.32 7.75 17.43
C PHE A 17 -2.51 7.41 18.33
N HIS A 18 -3.35 8.40 18.61
CA HIS A 18 -4.47 8.30 19.54
C HIS A 18 -5.84 8.17 18.84
N ALA A 19 -5.92 8.51 17.57
CA ALA A 19 -7.15 8.47 16.78
C ALA A 19 -6.82 8.44 15.30
N GLY A 20 -7.79 8.05 14.45
CA GLY A 20 -7.66 8.07 13.00
C GLY A 20 -8.85 8.73 12.33
N ILE A 21 -8.58 9.51 11.28
CA ILE A 21 -9.61 10.08 10.40
C ILE A 21 -9.42 9.49 9.00
N LEU A 22 -10.44 8.83 8.49
CA LEU A 22 -10.44 8.20 7.18
C LEU A 22 -11.46 8.90 6.28
N GLU A 23 -10.98 9.55 5.24
CA GLU A 23 -11.81 10.25 4.25
C GLU A 23 -11.75 9.50 2.91
N SER A 24 -12.89 8.94 2.50
CA SER A 24 -13.08 8.27 1.19
C SER A 24 -12.08 7.15 0.91
N GLY A 25 -12.05 6.13 1.77
CA GLY A 25 -11.30 4.90 1.52
C GLY A 25 -10.80 4.21 2.77
N THR A 26 -10.80 2.90 2.70
CA THR A 26 -10.27 2.02 3.75
C THR A 26 -9.41 0.93 3.10
N SER A 27 -8.58 0.27 3.90
CA SER A 27 -7.83 -0.90 3.44
C SER A 27 -8.72 -2.08 3.02
N LEU A 28 -9.98 -2.11 3.42
CA LEU A 28 -10.94 -3.14 2.99
C LEU A 28 -11.36 -3.01 1.52
N THR A 29 -11.20 -1.81 0.93
CA THR A 29 -11.54 -1.55 -0.48
C THR A 29 -10.32 -1.56 -1.39
N SER A 30 -9.12 -1.79 -0.86
CA SER A 30 -7.87 -1.80 -1.60
C SER A 30 -7.45 -3.23 -1.94
N THR A 31 -6.76 -3.39 -3.07
CA THR A 31 -6.13 -4.66 -3.44
C THR A 31 -4.77 -4.78 -2.75
N PHE A 32 -4.53 -5.91 -2.11
CA PHE A 32 -3.28 -6.25 -1.45
C PHE A 32 -2.72 -7.53 -2.08
N PRO A 33 -1.88 -7.43 -3.11
CA PRO A 33 -1.26 -8.61 -3.68
C PRO A 33 -0.19 -9.18 -2.73
N PRO A 34 0.04 -10.50 -2.73
CA PRO A 34 1.14 -11.08 -1.97
C PRO A 34 2.49 -10.62 -2.55
N ILE A 35 3.48 -10.41 -1.66
CA ILE A 35 4.79 -9.88 -2.04
C ILE A 35 5.50 -10.73 -3.10
N SER A 36 5.31 -12.04 -3.07
CA SER A 36 5.94 -12.99 -4.00
C SER A 36 5.56 -12.79 -5.46
N THR A 37 4.42 -12.15 -5.74
CA THR A 37 3.91 -11.90 -7.10
C THR A 37 3.74 -10.42 -7.41
N ALA A 38 3.86 -9.55 -6.39
CA ALA A 38 3.65 -8.14 -6.53
C ALA A 38 4.87 -7.46 -7.15
N TYR A 39 4.63 -6.64 -8.13
CA TYR A 39 5.56 -5.62 -8.64
C TYR A 39 6.93 -6.07 -9.16
N GLN A 40 7.27 -7.35 -9.21
CA GLN A 40 8.56 -7.80 -9.74
C GLN A 40 8.76 -7.31 -11.19
N ALA A 41 7.75 -7.48 -12.04
CA ALA A 41 7.78 -7.02 -13.43
C ALA A 41 7.87 -5.48 -13.54
N HIS A 42 7.17 -4.75 -12.65
CA HIS A 42 7.26 -3.29 -12.58
C HIS A 42 8.67 -2.84 -12.16
N PHE A 43 9.22 -3.48 -11.13
CA PHE A 43 10.58 -3.21 -10.66
C PHE A 43 11.60 -3.46 -11.77
N GLU A 44 11.54 -4.60 -12.46
CA GLU A 44 12.42 -4.93 -13.58
C GLU A 44 12.30 -3.91 -14.72
N THR A 45 11.10 -3.44 -15.01
CA THR A 45 10.89 -2.41 -16.02
C THR A 45 11.54 -1.09 -15.60
N VAL A 46 11.34 -0.64 -14.37
CA VAL A 46 11.95 0.58 -13.83
C VAL A 46 13.47 0.48 -13.84
N VAL A 47 14.03 -0.63 -13.38
CA VAL A 47 15.49 -0.86 -13.35
C VAL A 47 16.09 -0.83 -14.76
N ASN A 48 15.41 -1.43 -15.74
CA ASN A 48 15.86 -1.42 -17.13
C ASN A 48 15.78 0.00 -17.74
N GLN A 49 14.69 0.70 -17.58
CA GLN A 49 14.48 2.05 -18.13
C GLN A 49 15.42 3.09 -17.53
N THR A 50 15.81 2.91 -16.28
CA THR A 50 16.76 3.82 -15.60
C THR A 50 18.22 3.47 -15.79
N GLY A 51 18.51 2.36 -16.52
CA GLY A 51 19.89 1.89 -16.70
C GLY A 51 20.51 1.22 -15.47
N CYS A 52 19.71 0.99 -14.42
CA CYS A 52 20.19 0.37 -13.18
C CYS A 52 20.28 -1.16 -13.25
N ALA A 53 19.88 -1.79 -14.37
CA ALA A 53 19.89 -3.24 -14.54
C ALA A 53 21.30 -3.86 -14.45
N SER A 54 22.33 -3.14 -14.90
CA SER A 54 23.71 -3.60 -14.87
C SER A 54 24.46 -3.26 -13.58
N ALA A 55 23.81 -2.55 -12.64
CA ALA A 55 24.44 -2.17 -11.38
C ALA A 55 24.57 -3.38 -10.45
N SER A 56 25.65 -3.45 -9.69
CA SER A 56 25.85 -4.51 -8.68
C SER A 56 24.77 -4.51 -7.59
N ASN A 57 24.13 -3.36 -7.36
CA ASN A 57 22.96 -3.20 -6.49
C ASN A 57 21.99 -2.21 -7.14
N ALA A 58 20.92 -2.73 -7.72
CA ALA A 58 19.91 -1.95 -8.41
C ALA A 58 19.23 -0.91 -7.50
N LEU A 59 18.97 -1.26 -6.23
CA LEU A 59 18.30 -0.37 -5.30
C LEU A 59 19.19 0.84 -4.93
N THR A 60 20.49 0.62 -4.76
CA THR A 60 21.45 1.70 -4.54
C THR A 60 21.54 2.60 -5.77
N CYS A 61 21.54 2.02 -6.96
CA CYS A 61 21.51 2.79 -8.21
C CYS A 61 20.25 3.65 -8.31
N LEU A 62 19.07 3.08 -8.07
CA LEU A 62 17.79 3.81 -8.11
C LEU A 62 17.76 4.97 -7.09
N ARG A 63 18.32 4.78 -5.90
CA ARG A 63 18.43 5.83 -4.87
C ARG A 63 19.36 6.97 -5.26
N GLY A 64 20.30 6.72 -6.17
CA GLY A 64 21.22 7.73 -6.69
C GLY A 64 20.68 8.56 -7.86
N LEU A 65 19.49 8.22 -8.38
CA LEU A 65 18.88 8.95 -9.48
C LEU A 65 18.29 10.29 -9.01
N SER A 66 18.14 11.24 -9.95
CA SER A 66 17.31 12.40 -9.71
C SER A 66 15.84 12.00 -9.58
N LEU A 67 15.05 12.79 -8.83
CA LEU A 67 13.61 12.53 -8.68
C LEU A 67 12.89 12.45 -10.03
N ASP A 68 13.23 13.33 -10.97
CA ASP A 68 12.62 13.37 -12.31
C ASP A 68 12.91 12.08 -13.10
N ALA A 69 14.17 11.63 -13.10
CA ALA A 69 14.56 10.40 -13.78
C ALA A 69 13.86 9.16 -13.18
N PHE A 70 13.77 9.07 -11.85
CA PHE A 70 13.07 8.00 -11.19
C PHE A 70 11.56 8.05 -11.46
N ASN A 71 10.94 9.23 -11.29
CA ASN A 71 9.50 9.40 -11.42
C ASN A 71 9.01 9.14 -12.85
N SER A 72 9.77 9.53 -13.88
CA SER A 72 9.41 9.28 -15.28
C SER A 72 9.25 7.79 -15.61
N SER A 73 9.96 6.92 -14.90
CA SER A 73 9.86 5.46 -15.07
C SER A 73 8.83 4.83 -14.12
N ALA A 74 8.78 5.30 -12.87
CA ALA A 74 7.96 4.67 -11.82
C ALA A 74 6.49 5.10 -11.85
N SER A 75 6.17 6.32 -12.32
CA SER A 75 4.81 6.86 -12.34
C SER A 75 3.88 6.18 -13.35
N ALA A 76 4.41 5.40 -14.28
CA ALA A 76 3.61 4.60 -15.22
C ALA A 76 2.87 3.44 -14.52
N PHE A 77 3.22 3.11 -13.27
CA PHE A 77 2.70 1.98 -12.53
C PHE A 77 1.94 2.43 -11.28
N SER A 78 0.97 1.61 -10.86
CA SER A 78 0.30 1.75 -9.56
C SER A 78 1.05 0.94 -8.51
N TRP A 79 1.46 1.59 -7.42
CA TRP A 79 2.19 0.99 -6.31
C TRP A 79 1.28 0.95 -5.08
N ASN A 80 0.65 -0.18 -4.85
CA ASN A 80 -0.19 -0.41 -3.67
C ASN A 80 0.59 -1.13 -2.57
N PRO A 81 0.16 -1.09 -1.32
CA PRO A 81 0.71 -1.93 -0.27
C PRO A 81 0.59 -3.41 -0.62
N VAL A 82 1.54 -4.20 -0.16
CA VAL A 82 1.58 -5.65 -0.34
C VAL A 82 1.43 -6.37 1.00
N ILE A 83 1.00 -7.62 0.95
CA ILE A 83 1.06 -8.50 2.12
C ILE A 83 2.49 -9.04 2.19
N ASP A 84 3.29 -8.50 3.10
CA ASP A 84 4.70 -8.84 3.31
C ASP A 84 4.92 -9.76 4.51
N GLY A 85 3.87 -9.98 5.31
CA GLY A 85 3.94 -10.80 6.51
C GLY A 85 4.51 -10.06 7.74
N GLU A 86 4.98 -8.84 7.57
CA GLU A 86 5.59 -8.02 8.64
C GLU A 86 4.77 -6.74 8.89
N LEU A 87 4.78 -5.80 7.94
CA LEU A 87 3.99 -4.56 8.04
C LEU A 87 2.49 -4.85 7.84
N ILE A 88 2.15 -5.63 6.84
CA ILE A 88 0.80 -6.12 6.57
C ILE A 88 0.83 -7.65 6.62
N SER A 89 0.41 -8.20 7.75
CA SER A 89 0.58 -9.63 8.07
C SER A 89 -0.30 -10.57 7.23
N ASP A 90 -1.52 -10.14 6.87
CA ASP A 90 -2.46 -10.90 6.03
C ASP A 90 -3.46 -9.93 5.37
N TYR A 91 -4.43 -10.45 4.66
CA TYR A 91 -5.50 -9.66 4.07
C TYR A 91 -6.20 -8.80 5.13
N PRO A 92 -6.41 -7.49 4.87
CA PRO A 92 -7.02 -6.57 5.84
C PRO A 92 -8.32 -7.08 6.46
N SER A 93 -9.18 -7.73 5.66
CA SER A 93 -10.43 -8.32 6.16
C SER A 93 -10.20 -9.40 7.22
N LYS A 94 -9.18 -10.22 7.07
CA LYS A 94 -8.82 -11.25 8.05
C LYS A 94 -8.20 -10.63 9.31
N VAL A 95 -7.30 -9.67 9.14
CA VAL A 95 -6.64 -8.98 10.25
C VAL A 95 -7.68 -8.25 11.11
N PHE A 96 -8.65 -7.57 10.49
CA PHE A 96 -9.75 -6.94 11.21
C PHE A 96 -10.67 -7.96 11.90
N ALA A 97 -11.03 -9.05 11.23
CA ALA A 97 -11.88 -10.10 11.80
C ALA A 97 -11.21 -10.80 13.00
N ALA A 98 -9.90 -10.96 12.96
CA ALA A 98 -9.10 -11.50 14.08
C ALA A 98 -8.92 -10.51 15.24
N GLY A 99 -9.24 -9.22 15.05
CA GLY A 99 -9.04 -8.18 16.04
C GLY A 99 -7.58 -7.69 16.17
N ASN A 100 -6.71 -8.06 15.22
CA ASN A 100 -5.29 -7.76 15.20
C ASN A 100 -5.04 -6.40 14.54
N TYR A 101 -5.49 -5.33 15.15
CA TYR A 101 -5.31 -3.96 14.67
C TYR A 101 -5.26 -2.97 15.82
N VAL A 102 -4.67 -1.80 15.61
CA VAL A 102 -4.58 -0.74 16.62
C VAL A 102 -5.98 -0.22 16.94
N LYS A 103 -6.42 -0.40 18.19
CA LYS A 103 -7.76 -0.04 18.66
C LYS A 103 -7.78 1.40 19.16
N VAL A 104 -8.11 2.30 18.27
CA VAL A 104 -8.24 3.75 18.54
C VAL A 104 -9.59 4.27 18.04
N PRO A 105 -10.08 5.40 18.56
CA PRO A 105 -11.26 6.08 18.01
C PRO A 105 -11.07 6.39 16.52
N LEU A 106 -12.08 6.10 15.71
CA LEU A 106 -12.05 6.33 14.27
C LEU A 106 -13.22 7.21 13.85
N LEU A 107 -12.90 8.23 13.05
CA LEU A 107 -13.88 9.00 12.27
C LEU A 107 -13.76 8.55 10.81
N ILE A 108 -14.84 7.96 10.27
CA ILE A 108 -14.85 7.46 8.89
C ILE A 108 -15.95 8.18 8.12
N GLY A 109 -15.57 8.74 6.98
CA GLY A 109 -16.47 9.43 6.07
C GLY A 109 -16.15 9.15 4.61
N GLY A 110 -17.13 9.36 3.75
CA GLY A 110 -16.96 9.24 2.31
C GLY A 110 -17.94 10.11 1.55
N ALA A 111 -17.58 10.51 0.33
CA ALA A 111 -18.50 11.21 -0.54
C ALA A 111 -19.58 10.24 -1.04
N ARG A 112 -20.83 10.72 -1.12
CA ARG A 112 -21.97 9.93 -1.60
C ARG A 112 -21.74 9.34 -3.00
N ALA A 113 -21.01 10.01 -3.87
CA ALA A 113 -20.68 9.54 -5.21
C ALA A 113 -19.70 8.34 -5.21
N SER A 114 -18.80 8.24 -4.25
CA SER A 114 -17.88 7.09 -4.15
C SER A 114 -18.58 5.81 -3.71
N LEU A 115 -19.71 5.90 -2.99
CA LEU A 115 -20.52 4.75 -2.64
C LEU A 115 -21.31 4.23 -3.86
N LEU A 116 -21.74 5.10 -4.76
CA LEU A 116 -22.47 4.72 -5.98
C LEU A 116 -21.58 4.02 -7.02
N SER A 117 -20.28 4.33 -7.06
CA SER A 117 -19.35 3.66 -7.98
C SER A 117 -19.04 2.21 -7.57
N LEU A 118 -19.24 1.85 -6.31
CA LEU A 118 -19.06 0.48 -5.81
C LEU A 118 -20.27 -0.41 -6.06
N SER A 119 -21.45 0.19 -6.30
CA SER A 119 -22.70 -0.56 -6.54
C SER A 119 -22.91 -0.96 -8.01
N ASN A 120 -22.14 -0.42 -8.94
CA ASN A 120 -22.24 -0.65 -10.38
C ASN A 120 -21.16 -1.60 -10.93
N GLY A 121 -20.74 -2.59 -10.14
CA GLY A 121 -19.98 -3.72 -10.68
C GLY A 121 -20.82 -4.49 -11.70
N PRO A 122 -20.20 -5.04 -12.76
CA PRO A 122 -20.93 -5.80 -13.77
C PRO A 122 -21.60 -7.01 -13.10
N SER A 123 -22.90 -7.14 -13.33
CA SER A 123 -23.72 -8.29 -13.02
C SER A 123 -23.33 -9.51 -13.88
#